data_6351440e659a7c39d03680b9f8159ed9
#
_entry.id   6351440e659a7c39d03680b9f8159ed9
#
_cell.length_a   1.000
_cell.length_b   1.000
_cell.length_c   1.000
_cell.angle_alpha   90.00
_cell.angle_beta   90.00
_cell.angle_gamma   90.00
#
_symmetry.space_group_name_H-M   'P 1'
#
loop_
_entity.id
_entity.type
_entity.pdbx_description
1 polymer ?
#
loop_
_entity_poly.entity_id
_entity_poly.type
_entity_poly.pdbx_seq_one_letter_code
_entity_poly.pdbx_strand_id
1 'polypeptide(L)'
;MEKSLLFLFRRIGVEFIIFSVYAVFSISWAATGSLMPLISNDLALNTQQATLITSMIVVAKIFGASFTAFLVYKFGLKKGYFLGCILMSSGIFLSFVDSYSGILIIRFLTGLGSACALVCLVPIAQQWFEKKALHFVISFNITSNLVGITLGLVLAESISNYFGNWRDSLSFYAWINLILLILWLFVGKDENKKEEKKNNAKDFIYALKSRVTWGMIIFYIGPILFLNSLFTFLPTFYAQYAGFSKELADFAKKEIPALANFAIIFGPYLGLFFKRKNISFKIMLLSGGACIFICGFCMLFLQNLVLIQIFAVLSGIFYSMWFPFFFNLPSELKISNPNQTAYIMSAFWSITFVILSFNLWVVSWSVDKTHSFTLGFVYIFALIFISAILAQFVLPRRENFIQGEK
;
A
#
# COMPACT_ATOMS: atom_id res chain seq x y z
N MET A 1 12.49 -23.37 31.34
CA MET A 1 13.14 -23.40 30.01
C MET A 1 12.13 -23.75 28.91
N GLU A 2 11.38 -24.82 29.04
CA GLU A 2 10.40 -25.28 28.03
C GLU A 2 9.26 -24.27 27.74
N LYS A 3 8.66 -23.64 28.76
CA LYS A 3 7.64 -22.61 28.60
C LYS A 3 8.15 -21.34 27.89
N SER A 4 9.42 -20.97 28.07
CA SER A 4 10.03 -19.83 27.42
C SER A 4 10.33 -20.09 25.94
N LEU A 5 10.74 -21.31 25.61
CA LEU A 5 10.96 -21.78 24.25
C LEU A 5 9.64 -21.84 23.46
N LEU A 6 8.59 -22.41 24.04
CA LEU A 6 7.27 -22.47 23.44
C LEU A 6 6.69 -21.06 23.15
N PHE A 7 6.91 -20.12 24.07
CA PHE A 7 6.50 -18.72 23.88
C PHE A 7 7.26 -18.06 22.74
N LEU A 8 8.58 -18.31 22.63
CA LEU A 8 9.41 -17.82 21.55
C LEU A 8 8.96 -18.36 20.19
N PHE A 9 8.72 -19.67 20.07
CA PHE A 9 8.21 -20.28 18.84
C PHE A 9 6.84 -19.70 18.43
N ARG A 10 5.94 -19.52 19.38
CA ARG A 10 4.64 -18.86 19.12
C ARG A 10 4.80 -17.42 18.61
N ARG A 11 5.71 -16.67 19.21
CA ARG A 11 5.99 -15.27 18.83
C ARG A 11 6.55 -15.19 17.40
N ILE A 12 7.48 -16.05 17.04
CA ILE A 12 8.02 -16.17 15.68
C ILE A 12 6.91 -16.60 14.70
N GLY A 13 6.10 -17.57 15.10
CA GLY A 13 4.97 -18.04 14.28
C GLY A 13 3.92 -16.96 14.03
N VAL A 14 3.60 -16.14 15.03
CA VAL A 14 2.70 -14.97 14.87
C VAL A 14 3.27 -14.00 13.86
N GLU A 15 4.54 -13.63 14.02
CA GLU A 15 5.21 -12.67 13.14
C GLU A 15 5.27 -13.18 11.70
N PHE A 16 5.65 -14.43 11.51
CA PHE A 16 5.67 -15.08 10.21
C PHE A 16 4.29 -15.04 9.54
N ILE A 17 3.23 -15.37 10.28
CA ILE A 17 1.88 -15.41 9.72
C ILE A 17 1.38 -14.02 9.34
N ILE A 18 1.48 -13.01 10.22
CA ILE A 18 0.98 -11.68 9.91
C ILE A 18 1.75 -11.04 8.76
N PHE A 19 3.07 -11.21 8.71
CA PHE A 19 3.91 -10.78 7.59
C PHE A 19 3.49 -11.48 6.29
N SER A 20 3.38 -12.81 6.30
CA SER A 20 3.09 -13.62 5.12
C SER A 20 1.67 -13.39 4.58
N VAL A 21 0.67 -13.26 5.47
CA VAL A 21 -0.73 -12.95 5.06
C VAL A 21 -0.79 -11.66 4.27
N TYR A 22 -0.11 -10.60 4.74
CA TYR A 22 -0.14 -9.32 4.05
C TYR A 22 0.76 -9.31 2.80
N ALA A 23 1.89 -10.04 2.82
CA ALA A 23 2.75 -10.21 1.65
C ALA A 23 2.03 -10.98 0.52
N VAL A 24 1.39 -12.11 0.82
CA VAL A 24 0.65 -12.92 -0.17
C VAL A 24 -0.53 -12.15 -0.76
N PHE A 25 -1.25 -11.37 0.06
CA PHE A 25 -2.24 -10.43 -0.46
C PHE A 25 -1.62 -9.45 -1.45
N SER A 26 -0.48 -8.86 -1.11
CA SER A 26 0.19 -7.86 -1.94
C SER A 26 0.75 -8.47 -3.24
N ILE A 27 1.19 -9.74 -3.20
CA ILE A 27 1.53 -10.51 -4.41
C ILE A 27 0.31 -10.61 -5.33
N SER A 28 -0.83 -11.07 -4.83
CA SER A 28 -2.06 -11.20 -5.61
C SER A 28 -2.53 -9.87 -6.19
N TRP A 29 -2.38 -8.78 -5.41
CA TRP A 29 -2.77 -7.44 -5.85
C TRP A 29 -1.92 -6.95 -7.01
N ALA A 30 -0.59 -7.02 -6.88
CA ALA A 30 0.35 -6.60 -7.92
C ALA A 30 0.31 -7.54 -9.14
N ALA A 31 0.19 -8.85 -8.93
CA ALA A 31 0.04 -9.83 -10.00
C ALA A 31 -1.18 -9.55 -10.88
N THR A 32 -2.30 -9.09 -10.29
CA THR A 32 -3.47 -8.67 -11.08
C THR A 32 -3.13 -7.53 -12.04
N GLY A 33 -2.33 -6.55 -11.59
CA GLY A 33 -1.87 -5.46 -12.45
C GLY A 33 -0.95 -5.94 -13.58
N SER A 34 0.02 -6.81 -13.27
CA SER A 34 0.92 -7.41 -14.27
C SER A 34 0.18 -8.26 -15.30
N LEU A 35 -0.86 -9.00 -14.86
CA LEU A 35 -1.67 -9.84 -15.74
C LEU A 35 -2.81 -9.07 -16.43
N MET A 36 -2.94 -7.76 -16.18
CA MET A 36 -4.05 -6.96 -16.70
C MET A 36 -4.17 -7.01 -18.24
N PRO A 37 -3.09 -7.01 -19.04
CA PRO A 37 -3.21 -7.19 -20.48
C PRO A 37 -3.91 -8.51 -20.86
N LEU A 38 -3.60 -9.62 -20.16
CA LEU A 38 -4.24 -10.91 -20.39
C LEU A 38 -5.71 -10.89 -19.93
N ILE A 39 -5.99 -10.31 -18.77
CA ILE A 39 -7.34 -10.19 -18.20
C ILE A 39 -8.23 -9.32 -19.12
N SER A 40 -7.68 -8.20 -19.60
CA SER A 40 -8.43 -7.28 -20.49
C SER A 40 -8.76 -7.93 -21.84
N ASN A 41 -7.85 -8.70 -22.41
CA ASN A 41 -8.09 -9.41 -23.66
C ASN A 41 -9.12 -10.53 -23.48
N ASP A 42 -9.04 -11.29 -22.38
CA ASP A 42 -9.97 -12.40 -22.10
C ASP A 42 -11.42 -11.92 -21.85
N LEU A 43 -11.56 -10.79 -21.18
CA LEU A 43 -12.87 -10.23 -20.79
C LEU A 43 -13.33 -9.07 -21.71
N ALA A 44 -12.59 -8.74 -22.75
CA ALA A 44 -12.84 -7.62 -23.68
C ALA A 44 -13.07 -6.27 -22.95
N LEU A 45 -12.21 -5.95 -21.97
CA LEU A 45 -12.35 -4.76 -21.11
C LEU A 45 -11.73 -3.52 -21.73
N ASN A 46 -12.36 -2.38 -21.51
CA ASN A 46 -11.71 -1.09 -21.70
C ASN A 46 -10.81 -0.74 -20.49
N THR A 47 -9.99 0.32 -20.59
CA THR A 47 -9.04 0.69 -19.56
C THR A 47 -9.71 1.06 -18.23
N GLN A 48 -10.89 1.68 -18.26
CA GLN A 48 -11.63 2.01 -17.03
C GLN A 48 -12.09 0.76 -16.30
N GLN A 49 -12.63 -0.22 -17.02
CA GLN A 49 -13.07 -1.49 -16.47
C GLN A 49 -11.88 -2.29 -15.90
N ALA A 50 -10.76 -2.34 -16.65
CA ALA A 50 -9.53 -2.98 -16.21
C ALA A 50 -8.98 -2.33 -14.92
N THR A 51 -8.95 -1.00 -14.87
CA THR A 51 -8.52 -0.27 -13.67
C THR A 51 -9.45 -0.51 -12.49
N LEU A 52 -10.75 -0.65 -12.72
CA LEU A 52 -11.71 -0.91 -11.65
C LEU A 52 -11.44 -2.26 -10.96
N ILE A 53 -10.99 -3.29 -11.70
CA ILE A 53 -10.58 -4.57 -11.12
C ILE A 53 -9.45 -4.40 -10.08
N THR A 54 -8.44 -3.59 -10.38
CA THR A 54 -7.32 -3.35 -9.46
C THR A 54 -7.69 -2.36 -8.35
N SER A 55 -8.43 -1.30 -8.67
CA SER A 55 -8.79 -0.23 -7.73
C SER A 55 -9.93 -0.59 -6.79
N MET A 56 -10.73 -1.63 -7.10
CA MET A 56 -11.81 -2.09 -6.22
C MET A 56 -11.31 -2.48 -4.83
N ILE A 57 -10.07 -2.98 -4.73
CA ILE A 57 -9.38 -3.22 -3.45
C ILE A 57 -9.20 -1.91 -2.67
N VAL A 58 -8.84 -0.83 -3.35
CA VAL A 58 -8.63 0.49 -2.73
C VAL A 58 -9.98 1.05 -2.25
N VAL A 59 -11.03 0.92 -3.07
CA VAL A 59 -12.40 1.30 -2.69
C VAL A 59 -12.85 0.54 -1.43
N ALA A 60 -12.61 -0.76 -1.36
CA ALA A 60 -12.94 -1.56 -0.20
C ALA A 60 -12.19 -1.12 1.07
N LYS A 61 -10.93 -0.70 0.95
CA LYS A 61 -10.12 -0.21 2.08
C LYS A 61 -10.69 1.07 2.71
N ILE A 62 -11.48 1.87 1.98
CA ILE A 62 -12.16 3.05 2.53
C ILE A 62 -13.05 2.65 3.71
N PHE A 63 -13.77 1.55 3.57
CA PHE A 63 -14.67 1.02 4.61
C PHE A 63 -13.96 0.07 5.58
N GLY A 64 -12.81 -0.45 5.16
CA GLY A 64 -12.12 -1.55 5.83
C GLY A 64 -11.66 -1.22 7.26
N ALA A 65 -11.24 0.03 7.54
CA ALA A 65 -10.82 0.43 8.89
C ALA A 65 -11.99 0.36 9.89
N SER A 66 -13.16 0.87 9.51
CA SER A 66 -14.38 0.82 10.34
C SER A 66 -14.90 -0.61 10.49
N PHE A 67 -14.86 -1.39 9.42
CA PHE A 67 -15.20 -2.81 9.43
C PHE A 67 -14.29 -3.61 10.36
N THR A 68 -12.98 -3.38 10.32
CA THR A 68 -12.00 -4.01 11.21
C THR A 68 -12.27 -3.65 12.67
N ALA A 69 -12.50 -2.36 12.96
CA ALA A 69 -12.81 -1.91 14.31
C ALA A 69 -14.05 -2.61 14.86
N PHE A 70 -15.11 -2.75 14.06
CA PHE A 70 -16.31 -3.49 14.44
C PHE A 70 -16.00 -4.97 14.74
N LEU A 71 -15.23 -5.67 13.89
CA LEU A 71 -14.90 -7.07 14.10
C LEU A 71 -14.06 -7.28 15.38
N VAL A 72 -13.03 -6.45 15.57
CA VAL A 72 -12.16 -6.53 16.74
C VAL A 72 -12.92 -6.19 18.03
N TYR A 73 -13.79 -5.19 17.99
CA TYR A 73 -14.66 -4.85 19.13
C TYR A 73 -15.59 -6.01 19.52
N LYS A 74 -16.24 -6.62 18.53
CA LYS A 74 -17.26 -7.66 18.78
C LYS A 74 -16.65 -9.01 19.13
N PHE A 75 -15.55 -9.39 18.49
CA PHE A 75 -15.02 -10.77 18.55
C PHE A 75 -13.63 -10.87 19.20
N GLY A 76 -13.00 -9.76 19.57
CA GLY A 76 -11.63 -9.71 20.05
C GLY A 76 -10.61 -9.70 18.91
N LEU A 77 -9.32 -9.45 19.25
CA LEU A 77 -8.28 -9.24 18.24
C LEU A 77 -7.99 -10.49 17.41
N LYS A 78 -7.86 -11.66 18.05
CA LYS A 78 -7.59 -12.94 17.37
C LYS A 78 -8.67 -13.31 16.37
N LYS A 79 -9.93 -13.37 16.86
CA LYS A 79 -11.07 -13.76 16.02
C LYS A 79 -11.43 -12.68 15.03
N GLY A 80 -11.36 -11.39 15.42
CA GLY A 80 -11.60 -10.26 14.55
C GLY A 80 -10.64 -10.23 13.38
N TYR A 81 -9.34 -10.45 13.61
CA TYR A 81 -8.33 -10.60 12.55
C TYR A 81 -8.66 -11.76 11.61
N PHE A 82 -8.96 -12.95 12.16
CA PHE A 82 -9.32 -14.11 11.34
C PHE A 82 -10.56 -13.85 10.48
N LEU A 83 -11.67 -13.36 11.10
CA LEU A 83 -12.93 -13.09 10.40
C LEU A 83 -12.78 -12.00 9.32
N GLY A 84 -11.94 -11.00 9.58
CA GLY A 84 -11.65 -9.98 8.60
C GLY A 84 -10.80 -10.52 7.45
N CYS A 85 -9.68 -11.16 7.78
CA CYS A 85 -8.73 -11.63 6.78
C CYS A 85 -9.24 -12.81 5.95
N ILE A 86 -10.20 -13.61 6.45
CA ILE A 86 -10.80 -14.72 5.67
C ILE A 86 -11.44 -14.21 4.37
N LEU A 87 -11.85 -12.94 4.32
CA LEU A 87 -12.39 -12.33 3.11
C LEU A 87 -11.36 -12.26 1.97
N MET A 88 -10.04 -12.24 2.28
CA MET A 88 -9.01 -12.32 1.24
C MET A 88 -9.02 -13.67 0.53
N SER A 89 -9.47 -14.73 1.20
CA SER A 89 -9.61 -16.06 0.60
C SER A 89 -10.78 -16.16 -0.38
N SER A 90 -11.63 -15.11 -0.48
CA SER A 90 -12.65 -15.05 -1.56
C SER A 90 -12.03 -15.11 -2.96
N GLY A 91 -10.74 -14.75 -3.10
CA GLY A 91 -10.00 -14.91 -4.35
C GLY A 91 -9.97 -16.35 -4.90
N ILE A 92 -10.21 -17.37 -4.07
CA ILE A 92 -10.35 -18.77 -4.51
C ILE A 92 -11.47 -18.92 -5.54
N PHE A 93 -12.54 -18.15 -5.40
CA PHE A 93 -13.67 -18.22 -6.31
C PHE A 93 -13.39 -17.61 -7.70
N LEU A 94 -12.25 -16.95 -7.92
CA LEU A 94 -11.88 -16.44 -9.26
C LEU A 94 -11.81 -17.55 -10.32
N SER A 95 -11.40 -18.77 -9.94
CA SER A 95 -11.37 -19.91 -10.86
C SER A 95 -12.76 -20.34 -11.36
N PHE A 96 -13.83 -19.90 -10.70
CA PHE A 96 -15.21 -20.33 -11.00
C PHE A 96 -16.10 -19.18 -11.50
N VAL A 97 -15.54 -17.97 -11.63
CA VAL A 97 -16.33 -16.76 -11.96
C VAL A 97 -15.84 -16.16 -13.27
N ASP A 98 -16.74 -16.12 -14.27
CA ASP A 98 -16.48 -15.51 -15.58
C ASP A 98 -17.05 -14.10 -15.71
N SER A 99 -18.01 -13.73 -14.85
CA SER A 99 -18.65 -12.42 -14.94
C SER A 99 -17.77 -11.31 -14.35
N TYR A 100 -17.68 -10.18 -15.07
CA TYR A 100 -16.97 -8.99 -14.61
C TYR A 100 -17.45 -8.51 -13.23
N SER A 101 -18.77 -8.47 -13.00
CA SER A 101 -19.35 -8.09 -11.71
C SER A 101 -18.95 -9.04 -10.57
N GLY A 102 -18.91 -10.34 -10.84
CA GLY A 102 -18.46 -11.33 -9.87
C GLY A 102 -16.98 -11.13 -9.50
N ILE A 103 -16.12 -10.84 -10.47
CA ILE A 103 -14.71 -10.50 -10.22
C ILE A 103 -14.62 -9.24 -9.36
N LEU A 104 -15.39 -8.20 -9.62
CA LEU A 104 -15.39 -6.98 -8.80
C LEU A 104 -15.84 -7.24 -7.36
N ILE A 105 -16.85 -8.08 -7.13
CA ILE A 105 -17.27 -8.46 -5.78
C ILE A 105 -16.15 -9.19 -5.03
N ILE A 106 -15.50 -10.15 -5.69
CA ILE A 106 -14.36 -10.87 -5.10
C ILE A 106 -13.23 -9.91 -4.76
N ARG A 107 -12.91 -8.98 -5.66
CA ARG A 107 -11.87 -7.95 -5.41
C ARG A 107 -12.25 -7.01 -4.26
N PHE A 108 -13.52 -6.63 -4.14
CA PHE A 108 -14.00 -5.85 -3.01
C PHE A 108 -13.86 -6.59 -1.68
N LEU A 109 -14.28 -7.86 -1.61
CA LEU A 109 -14.12 -8.69 -0.41
C LEU A 109 -12.64 -8.87 -0.04
N THR A 110 -11.78 -9.14 -1.03
CA THR A 110 -10.33 -9.21 -0.85
C THR A 110 -9.76 -7.91 -0.28
N GLY A 111 -10.25 -6.77 -0.76
CA GLY A 111 -9.86 -5.44 -0.28
C GLY A 111 -10.27 -5.20 1.18
N LEU A 112 -11.49 -5.56 1.58
CA LEU A 112 -11.93 -5.50 2.97
C LEU A 112 -11.04 -6.35 3.89
N GLY A 113 -10.74 -7.58 3.48
CA GLY A 113 -9.84 -8.47 4.22
C GLY A 113 -8.44 -7.89 4.38
N SER A 114 -7.91 -7.27 3.32
CA SER A 114 -6.58 -6.64 3.35
C SER A 114 -6.50 -5.43 4.28
N ALA A 115 -7.60 -4.68 4.41
CA ALA A 115 -7.67 -3.60 5.38
C ALA A 115 -7.61 -4.13 6.81
N CYS A 116 -8.28 -5.28 7.09
CA CYS A 116 -8.19 -5.94 8.39
C CYS A 116 -6.76 -6.40 8.68
N ALA A 117 -6.07 -6.99 7.71
CA ALA A 117 -4.68 -7.38 7.85
C ALA A 117 -3.80 -6.17 8.23
N LEU A 118 -3.94 -5.05 7.50
CA LEU A 118 -3.16 -3.83 7.73
C LEU A 118 -3.45 -3.19 9.10
N VAL A 119 -4.72 -3.01 9.45
CA VAL A 119 -5.13 -2.33 10.70
C VAL A 119 -4.75 -3.13 11.94
N CYS A 120 -4.80 -4.46 11.87
CA CYS A 120 -4.47 -5.33 13.00
C CYS A 120 -2.95 -5.55 13.20
N LEU A 121 -2.08 -5.17 12.25
CA LEU A 121 -0.62 -5.34 12.37
C LEU A 121 -0.08 -4.74 13.68
N VAL A 122 -0.39 -3.48 13.94
CA VAL A 122 0.12 -2.78 15.12
C VAL A 122 -0.43 -3.36 16.42
N PRO A 123 -1.76 -3.55 16.61
CA PRO A 123 -2.29 -4.19 17.80
C PRO A 123 -1.74 -5.60 18.07
N ILE A 124 -1.59 -6.42 17.04
CA ILE A 124 -1.00 -7.75 17.19
C ILE A 124 0.46 -7.65 17.62
N ALA A 125 1.25 -6.80 16.95
CA ALA A 125 2.64 -6.59 17.34
C ALA A 125 2.78 -6.11 18.80
N GLN A 126 1.92 -5.19 19.25
CA GLN A 126 1.88 -4.69 20.64
C GLN A 126 1.55 -5.79 21.67
N GLN A 127 0.74 -6.77 21.30
CA GLN A 127 0.37 -7.89 22.16
C GLN A 127 1.52 -8.90 22.36
N TRP A 128 2.39 -9.04 21.36
CA TRP A 128 3.41 -10.09 21.34
C TRP A 128 4.84 -9.60 21.56
N PHE A 129 5.11 -8.31 21.35
CA PHE A 129 6.46 -7.76 21.38
C PHE A 129 6.62 -6.65 22.42
N GLU A 130 7.76 -6.65 23.09
CA GLU A 130 8.13 -5.60 24.04
C GLU A 130 8.41 -4.26 23.34
N LYS A 131 8.27 -3.15 24.07
CA LYS A 131 8.45 -1.79 23.54
C LYS A 131 9.77 -1.60 22.77
N LYS A 132 10.87 -2.23 23.21
CA LYS A 132 12.18 -2.14 22.54
C LYS A 132 12.20 -2.75 21.14
N ALA A 133 11.49 -3.86 20.93
CA ALA A 133 11.42 -4.55 19.64
C ALA A 133 10.26 -4.05 18.77
N LEU A 134 9.26 -3.41 19.36
CA LEU A 134 8.01 -3.07 18.72
C LEU A 134 8.18 -2.20 17.46
N HIS A 135 9.03 -1.15 17.53
CA HIS A 135 9.28 -0.27 16.38
C HIS A 135 9.91 -1.02 15.21
N PHE A 136 10.85 -1.93 15.50
CA PHE A 136 11.46 -2.77 14.47
C PHE A 136 10.43 -3.71 13.83
N VAL A 137 9.64 -4.40 14.65
CA VAL A 137 8.61 -5.35 14.18
C VAL A 137 7.54 -4.66 13.33
N ILE A 138 7.04 -3.50 13.75
CA ILE A 138 6.07 -2.74 12.96
C ILE A 138 6.68 -2.31 11.62
N SER A 139 7.91 -1.81 11.62
CA SER A 139 8.60 -1.40 10.39
C SER A 139 8.83 -2.60 9.46
N PHE A 140 9.23 -3.74 10.02
CA PHE A 140 9.41 -4.98 9.27
C PHE A 140 8.09 -5.45 8.64
N ASN A 141 6.99 -5.41 9.39
CA ASN A 141 5.68 -5.78 8.87
C ASN A 141 5.19 -4.88 7.73
N ILE A 142 5.53 -3.59 7.74
CA ILE A 142 5.22 -2.68 6.62
C ILE A 142 5.97 -3.10 5.35
N THR A 143 7.18 -3.65 5.46
CA THR A 143 7.94 -4.12 4.29
C THR A 143 7.29 -5.33 3.61
N SER A 144 6.40 -6.07 4.29
CA SER A 144 5.67 -7.20 3.70
C SER A 144 4.88 -6.79 2.45
N ASN A 145 4.30 -5.59 2.46
CA ASN A 145 3.61 -5.04 1.29
C ASN A 145 4.56 -4.83 0.11
N LEU A 146 5.74 -4.25 0.36
CA LEU A 146 6.72 -3.95 -0.69
C LEU A 146 7.31 -5.24 -1.28
N VAL A 147 7.66 -6.19 -0.41
CA VAL A 147 8.14 -7.52 -0.82
C VAL A 147 7.07 -8.22 -1.65
N GLY A 148 5.82 -8.21 -1.18
CA GLY A 148 4.69 -8.82 -1.88
C GLY A 148 4.46 -8.19 -3.26
N ILE A 149 4.45 -6.86 -3.38
CA ILE A 149 4.30 -6.17 -4.67
C ILE A 149 5.44 -6.55 -5.62
N THR A 150 6.71 -6.51 -5.17
CA THR A 150 7.86 -6.89 -6.01
C THR A 150 7.72 -8.32 -6.53
N LEU A 151 7.42 -9.28 -5.64
CA LEU A 151 7.23 -10.67 -6.04
C LEU A 151 6.04 -10.84 -6.99
N GLY A 152 4.94 -10.12 -6.77
CA GLY A 152 3.78 -10.13 -7.64
C GLY A 152 4.09 -9.63 -9.06
N LEU A 153 4.90 -8.59 -9.17
CA LEU A 153 5.32 -8.04 -10.47
C LEU A 153 6.23 -9.02 -11.23
N VAL A 154 7.17 -9.66 -10.53
CA VAL A 154 8.18 -10.54 -11.16
C VAL A 154 7.61 -11.92 -11.49
N LEU A 155 6.83 -12.51 -10.55
CA LEU A 155 6.41 -13.92 -10.65
C LEU A 155 5.04 -14.11 -11.34
N ALA A 156 4.26 -13.06 -11.56
CA ALA A 156 2.87 -13.17 -12.03
C ALA A 156 2.73 -14.01 -13.31
N GLU A 157 3.52 -13.70 -14.32
CA GLU A 157 3.45 -14.41 -15.62
C GLU A 157 3.95 -15.85 -15.52
N SER A 158 5.05 -16.09 -14.77
CA SER A 158 5.58 -17.44 -14.61
C SER A 158 4.55 -18.35 -13.92
N ILE A 159 3.87 -17.85 -12.91
CA ILE A 159 2.83 -18.59 -12.20
C ILE A 159 1.58 -18.73 -13.07
N SER A 160 1.18 -17.69 -13.83
CA SER A 160 0.06 -17.77 -14.77
C SER A 160 0.31 -18.81 -15.86
N ASN A 161 1.52 -18.88 -16.40
CA ASN A 161 1.91 -19.88 -17.39
C ASN A 161 1.90 -21.30 -16.82
N TYR A 162 2.32 -21.46 -15.54
CA TYR A 162 2.29 -22.76 -14.87
C TYR A 162 0.87 -23.32 -14.72
N PHE A 163 -0.10 -22.44 -14.34
CA PHE A 163 -1.52 -22.83 -14.21
C PHE A 163 -2.27 -22.82 -15.54
N GLY A 164 -1.68 -22.28 -16.60
CA GLY A 164 -2.31 -22.16 -17.92
C GLY A 164 -3.37 -21.05 -18.07
N ASN A 165 -3.72 -20.37 -16.96
CA ASN A 165 -4.65 -19.24 -16.99
C ASN A 165 -4.43 -18.30 -15.81
N TRP A 166 -4.89 -17.05 -15.92
CA TRP A 166 -4.73 -16.02 -14.91
C TRP A 166 -5.65 -16.22 -13.69
N ARG A 167 -6.83 -16.84 -13.86
CA ARG A 167 -7.82 -17.06 -12.79
C ARG A 167 -7.26 -18.00 -11.74
N ASP A 168 -6.75 -19.14 -12.15
CA ASP A 168 -6.18 -20.15 -11.25
C ASP A 168 -4.90 -19.64 -10.59
N SER A 169 -4.11 -18.86 -11.32
CA SER A 169 -2.94 -18.18 -10.77
C SER A 169 -3.28 -17.23 -9.61
N LEU A 170 -4.32 -16.41 -9.77
CA LEU A 170 -4.75 -15.51 -8.70
C LEU A 170 -5.45 -16.26 -7.55
N SER A 171 -6.19 -17.32 -7.85
CA SER A 171 -6.80 -18.20 -6.83
C SER A 171 -5.76 -18.92 -5.99
N PHE A 172 -4.63 -19.29 -6.56
CA PHE A 172 -3.53 -19.92 -5.84
C PHE A 172 -3.04 -19.08 -4.66
N TYR A 173 -2.88 -17.76 -4.84
CA TYR A 173 -2.50 -16.87 -3.73
C TYR A 173 -3.57 -16.82 -2.63
N ALA A 174 -4.85 -16.92 -3.00
CA ALA A 174 -5.93 -16.93 -2.02
C ALA A 174 -5.95 -18.26 -1.22
N TRP A 175 -5.57 -19.38 -1.82
CA TRP A 175 -5.37 -20.65 -1.11
C TRP A 175 -4.23 -20.56 -0.09
N ILE A 176 -3.10 -19.94 -0.45
CA ILE A 176 -2.00 -19.71 0.51
C ILE A 176 -2.49 -18.86 1.67
N ASN A 177 -3.24 -17.78 1.42
CA ASN A 177 -3.83 -16.96 2.48
C ASN A 177 -4.75 -17.78 3.39
N LEU A 178 -5.59 -18.65 2.85
CA LEU A 178 -6.47 -19.50 3.64
C LEU A 178 -5.66 -20.42 4.57
N ILE A 179 -4.61 -21.04 4.06
CA ILE A 179 -3.73 -21.92 4.87
C ILE A 179 -3.09 -21.11 6.01
N LEU A 180 -2.54 -19.94 5.73
CA LEU A 180 -1.93 -19.07 6.73
C LEU A 180 -2.95 -18.63 7.81
N LEU A 181 -4.20 -18.38 7.42
CA LEU A 181 -5.26 -18.02 8.37
C LEU A 181 -5.71 -19.20 9.23
N ILE A 182 -5.70 -20.41 8.69
CA ILE A 182 -5.94 -21.62 9.49
C ILE A 182 -4.81 -21.77 10.52
N LEU A 183 -3.56 -21.59 10.13
CA LEU A 183 -2.42 -21.61 11.06
C LEU A 183 -2.53 -20.54 12.15
N TRP A 184 -3.07 -19.35 11.80
CA TRP A 184 -3.34 -18.28 12.77
C TRP A 184 -4.24 -18.71 13.91
N LEU A 185 -5.24 -19.55 13.67
CA LEU A 185 -6.15 -20.04 14.72
C LEU A 185 -5.42 -20.81 15.83
N PHE A 186 -4.32 -21.49 15.47
CA PHE A 186 -3.52 -22.27 16.45
C PHE A 186 -2.51 -21.38 17.21
N VAL A 187 -1.97 -20.36 16.56
CA VAL A 187 -0.86 -19.56 17.11
C VAL A 187 -1.38 -18.29 17.80
N GLY A 188 -2.38 -17.63 17.23
CA GLY A 188 -2.93 -16.38 17.74
C GLY A 188 -3.51 -16.50 19.16
N LYS A 189 -3.45 -15.42 19.93
CA LYS A 189 -3.95 -15.33 21.31
C LYS A 189 -4.98 -14.22 21.43
N ASP A 190 -6.04 -14.43 22.19
CA ASP A 190 -6.92 -13.37 22.64
C ASP A 190 -6.45 -12.88 24.02
N GLU A 191 -6.24 -11.59 24.17
CA GLU A 191 -6.13 -10.98 25.47
C GLU A 191 -7.52 -10.58 25.98
N ASN A 192 -7.88 -11.04 27.18
CA ASN A 192 -9.15 -10.74 27.84
C ASN A 192 -9.25 -9.31 28.41
N LYS A 193 -8.48 -8.36 27.91
CA LYS A 193 -8.62 -6.96 28.31
C LYS A 193 -9.68 -6.28 27.45
N LYS A 194 -10.89 -6.25 27.95
CA LYS A 194 -11.89 -5.23 27.59
C LYS A 194 -11.38 -3.85 28.04
N GLU A 195 -10.43 -3.28 27.33
CA GLU A 195 -10.30 -1.83 27.35
C GLU A 195 -11.52 -1.29 26.62
N GLU A 196 -12.44 -0.72 27.36
CA GLU A 196 -13.48 0.15 26.82
C GLU A 196 -12.79 1.33 26.15
N LYS A 197 -12.43 1.15 24.88
CA LYS A 197 -12.15 2.28 24.00
C LYS A 197 -13.49 2.99 23.81
N LYS A 198 -13.79 3.97 24.67
CA LYS A 198 -14.83 4.95 24.39
C LYS A 198 -14.48 5.58 23.05
N ASN A 199 -15.18 5.16 22.01
CA ASN A 199 -15.15 5.78 20.70
C ASN A 199 -15.75 7.18 20.87
N ASN A 200 -14.93 8.16 21.21
CA ASN A 200 -15.38 9.53 21.30
C ASN A 200 -15.48 10.10 19.88
N ALA A 201 -16.69 10.21 19.35
CA ALA A 201 -16.96 10.90 18.09
C ALA A 201 -16.31 12.29 18.02
N LYS A 202 -16.14 12.95 19.19
CA LYS A 202 -15.42 14.22 19.33
C LYS A 202 -13.96 14.15 18.88
N ASP A 203 -13.25 13.05 19.19
CA ASP A 203 -11.84 12.88 18.85
C ASP A 203 -11.67 12.63 17.34
N PHE A 204 -12.63 11.93 16.72
CA PHE A 204 -12.63 11.76 15.27
C PHE A 204 -12.89 13.09 14.53
N ILE A 205 -13.84 13.90 15.01
CA ILE A 205 -14.10 15.24 14.48
C ILE A 205 -12.87 16.15 14.65
N TYR A 206 -12.17 16.04 15.77
CA TYR A 206 -10.92 16.75 16.00
C TYR A 206 -9.87 16.35 14.95
N ALA A 207 -9.70 15.06 14.69
CA ALA A 207 -8.78 14.55 13.68
C ALA A 207 -9.09 15.09 12.28
N LEU A 208 -10.37 15.18 11.91
CA LEU A 208 -10.82 15.77 10.63
C LEU A 208 -10.56 17.29 10.54
N LYS A 209 -10.53 18.00 11.65
CA LYS A 209 -10.25 19.46 11.70
C LYS A 209 -8.75 19.78 11.79
N SER A 210 -7.91 18.78 12.06
CA SER A 210 -6.47 18.98 12.24
C SER A 210 -5.77 19.39 10.95
N ARG A 211 -4.99 20.47 10.99
CA ARG A 211 -4.11 20.89 9.88
C ARG A 211 -3.07 19.82 9.52
N VAL A 212 -2.62 19.04 10.50
CA VAL A 212 -1.67 17.96 10.27
C VAL A 212 -2.31 16.87 9.43
N THR A 213 -3.54 16.46 9.73
CA THR A 213 -4.29 15.47 8.93
C THR A 213 -4.40 15.91 7.47
N TRP A 214 -4.85 17.13 7.23
CA TRP A 214 -4.98 17.65 5.87
C TRP A 214 -3.65 17.86 5.17
N GLY A 215 -2.62 18.33 5.87
CA GLY A 215 -1.28 18.46 5.32
C GLY A 215 -0.68 17.11 4.91
N MET A 216 -0.92 16.06 5.72
CA MET A 216 -0.52 14.69 5.39
C MET A 216 -1.30 14.17 4.17
N ILE A 217 -2.62 14.37 4.12
CA ILE A 217 -3.45 13.95 2.99
C ILE A 217 -2.98 14.62 1.71
N ILE A 218 -2.88 15.95 1.70
CA ILE A 218 -2.48 16.74 0.52
C ILE A 218 -1.12 16.29 -0.01
N PHE A 219 -0.13 16.08 0.88
CA PHE A 219 1.17 15.60 0.45
C PHE A 219 1.10 14.20 -0.15
N TYR A 220 0.39 13.29 0.53
CA TYR A 220 0.47 11.86 0.21
C TYR A 220 -0.32 11.45 -1.03
N ILE A 221 -1.24 12.30 -1.52
CA ILE A 221 -2.05 12.01 -2.73
C ILE A 221 -1.17 11.67 -3.94
N GLY A 222 -0.16 12.49 -4.23
CA GLY A 222 0.76 12.23 -5.34
C GLY A 222 1.57 10.94 -5.14
N PRO A 223 2.31 10.80 -4.05
CA PRO A 223 3.09 9.60 -3.75
C PRO A 223 2.27 8.30 -3.78
N ILE A 224 1.08 8.26 -3.18
CA ILE A 224 0.28 7.03 -3.17
C ILE A 224 -0.25 6.67 -4.57
N LEU A 225 -0.57 7.68 -5.38
CA LEU A 225 -0.96 7.45 -6.78
C LEU A 225 0.22 6.89 -7.59
N PHE A 226 1.43 7.42 -7.39
CA PHE A 226 2.65 6.89 -7.99
C PHE A 226 2.86 5.42 -7.61
N LEU A 227 2.85 5.08 -6.32
CA LEU A 227 3.00 3.70 -5.87
C LEU A 227 2.00 2.76 -6.55
N ASN A 228 0.72 3.16 -6.58
CA ASN A 228 -0.31 2.32 -7.21
C ASN A 228 -0.12 2.23 -8.73
N SER A 229 0.39 3.27 -9.38
CA SER A 229 0.65 3.24 -10.82
C SER A 229 1.75 2.28 -11.23
N LEU A 230 2.73 1.99 -10.35
CA LEU A 230 3.81 1.04 -10.61
C LEU A 230 3.30 -0.37 -10.95
N PHE A 231 2.18 -0.78 -10.37
CA PHE A 231 1.62 -2.10 -10.64
C PHE A 231 0.25 -2.08 -11.36
N THR A 232 -0.40 -0.91 -11.44
CA THR A 232 -1.69 -0.79 -12.14
C THR A 232 -1.52 -0.42 -13.61
N PHE A 233 -0.68 0.57 -13.90
CA PHE A 233 -0.57 1.14 -15.25
C PHE A 233 0.78 0.89 -15.92
N LEU A 234 1.87 0.90 -15.16
CA LEU A 234 3.21 0.86 -15.72
C LEU A 234 3.51 -0.46 -16.46
N PRO A 235 3.06 -1.64 -16.01
CA PRO A 235 3.21 -2.87 -16.77
C PRO A 235 2.54 -2.80 -18.16
N THR A 236 1.32 -2.29 -18.23
CA THR A 236 0.59 -2.14 -19.51
C THR A 236 1.24 -1.07 -20.41
N PHE A 237 1.70 0.04 -19.82
CA PHE A 237 2.43 1.06 -20.55
C PHE A 237 3.66 0.48 -21.26
N TYR A 238 4.52 -0.24 -20.53
CA TYR A 238 5.72 -0.83 -21.15
C TYR A 238 5.41 -1.97 -22.10
N ALA A 239 4.36 -2.75 -21.87
CA ALA A 239 3.91 -3.77 -22.82
C ALA A 239 3.48 -3.19 -24.17
N GLN A 240 3.05 -1.94 -24.22
CA GLN A 240 2.58 -1.23 -25.43
C GLN A 240 3.57 -0.16 -25.90
N TYR A 241 4.76 -0.06 -25.30
CA TYR A 241 5.71 1.02 -25.57
C TYR A 241 6.31 0.88 -26.96
N ALA A 242 5.95 1.80 -27.86
CA ALA A 242 6.32 1.75 -29.28
C ALA A 242 7.84 1.84 -29.55
N GLY A 243 8.63 2.29 -28.59
CA GLY A 243 10.09 2.41 -28.71
C GLY A 243 10.87 1.12 -28.45
N PHE A 244 10.18 0.04 -28.01
CA PHE A 244 10.81 -1.22 -27.63
C PHE A 244 10.47 -2.34 -28.62
N SER A 245 11.47 -3.25 -28.85
CA SER A 245 11.15 -4.54 -29.43
C SER A 245 10.22 -5.33 -28.51
N LYS A 246 9.49 -6.33 -29.04
CA LYS A 246 8.58 -7.15 -28.25
C LYS A 246 9.27 -7.78 -27.05
N GLU A 247 10.46 -8.33 -27.22
CA GLU A 247 11.26 -8.95 -26.16
C GLU A 247 11.65 -7.94 -25.07
N LEU A 248 12.04 -6.73 -25.48
CA LEU A 248 12.42 -5.66 -24.57
C LEU A 248 11.20 -5.11 -23.81
N ALA A 249 10.05 -5.00 -24.47
CA ALA A 249 8.80 -4.60 -23.82
C ALA A 249 8.34 -5.66 -22.79
N ASP A 250 8.45 -6.95 -23.10
CA ASP A 250 8.15 -8.06 -22.20
C ASP A 250 9.05 -8.11 -20.97
N PHE A 251 10.29 -7.71 -21.12
CA PHE A 251 11.23 -7.54 -20.00
C PHE A 251 10.89 -6.28 -19.18
N ALA A 252 10.76 -5.14 -19.84
CA ALA A 252 10.57 -3.84 -19.20
C ALA A 252 9.28 -3.75 -18.36
N LYS A 253 8.18 -4.34 -18.83
CA LYS A 253 6.88 -4.34 -18.11
C LYS A 253 6.93 -5.00 -16.72
N LYS A 254 7.89 -5.92 -16.50
CA LYS A 254 8.10 -6.62 -15.21
C LYS A 254 9.18 -5.92 -14.39
N GLU A 255 10.34 -5.73 -14.99
CA GLU A 255 11.56 -5.32 -14.30
C GLU A 255 11.47 -3.87 -13.80
N ILE A 256 10.98 -2.95 -14.63
CA ILE A 256 10.98 -1.52 -14.27
C ILE A 256 10.07 -1.23 -13.08
N PRO A 257 8.78 -1.68 -13.04
CA PRO A 257 7.94 -1.52 -11.88
C PRO A 257 8.50 -2.23 -10.63
N ALA A 258 9.08 -3.42 -10.80
CA ALA A 258 9.65 -4.19 -9.70
C ALA A 258 10.88 -3.50 -9.10
N LEU A 259 11.79 -2.98 -9.92
CA LEU A 259 12.96 -2.22 -9.48
C LEU A 259 12.57 -0.95 -8.72
N ALA A 260 11.61 -0.18 -9.26
CA ALA A 260 11.10 1.01 -8.61
C ALA A 260 10.50 0.67 -7.23
N ASN A 261 9.66 -0.37 -7.15
CA ASN A 261 9.04 -0.78 -5.89
C ASN A 261 10.07 -1.35 -4.89
N PHE A 262 11.02 -2.16 -5.34
CA PHE A 262 12.07 -2.71 -4.47
C PHE A 262 12.97 -1.60 -3.90
N ALA A 263 13.28 -0.59 -4.70
CA ALA A 263 14.11 0.54 -4.30
C ALA A 263 13.49 1.40 -3.18
N ILE A 264 12.17 1.33 -2.97
CA ILE A 264 11.45 1.98 -1.87
C ILE A 264 12.03 1.58 -0.50
N ILE A 265 12.56 0.37 -0.37
CA ILE A 265 13.15 -0.14 0.88
C ILE A 265 14.35 0.72 1.33
N PHE A 266 15.09 1.30 0.39
CA PHE A 266 16.32 2.04 0.67
C PHE A 266 16.11 3.51 0.99
N GLY A 267 15.01 4.12 0.58
CA GLY A 267 14.75 5.54 0.78
C GLY A 267 14.76 6.02 2.23
N PRO A 268 14.20 5.28 3.21
CA PRO A 268 14.23 5.68 4.62
C PRO A 268 15.66 5.88 5.16
N TYR A 269 16.65 5.12 4.69
CA TYR A 269 18.06 5.31 5.08
C TYR A 269 18.60 6.63 4.57
N LEU A 270 18.28 7.01 3.33
CA LEU A 270 18.62 8.34 2.79
C LEU A 270 17.94 9.45 3.59
N GLY A 271 16.68 9.27 3.97
CA GLY A 271 15.97 10.20 4.84
C GLY A 271 16.64 10.40 6.18
N LEU A 272 17.02 9.31 6.86
CA LEU A 272 17.76 9.38 8.14
C LEU A 272 19.12 10.05 7.99
N PHE A 273 19.84 9.84 6.88
CA PHE A 273 21.07 10.55 6.57
C PHE A 273 20.84 12.07 6.49
N PHE A 274 19.82 12.52 5.76
CA PHE A 274 19.47 13.94 5.66
C PHE A 274 19.05 14.54 7.02
N LYS A 275 18.38 13.77 7.86
CA LYS A 275 18.08 14.18 9.24
C LYS A 275 19.35 14.48 10.04
N ARG A 276 20.37 13.61 9.95
CA ARG A 276 21.65 13.82 10.63
C ARG A 276 22.36 15.09 10.15
N LYS A 277 22.08 15.53 8.92
CA LYS A 277 22.57 16.78 8.33
C LYS A 277 21.68 18.00 8.64
N ASN A 278 20.68 17.86 9.54
CA ASN A 278 19.73 18.91 9.92
C ASN A 278 18.94 19.51 8.75
N ILE A 279 18.72 18.73 7.68
CA ILE A 279 17.87 19.16 6.57
C ILE A 279 16.41 19.20 7.05
N SER A 280 15.73 20.30 6.78
CA SER A 280 14.36 20.48 7.25
C SER A 280 13.41 19.48 6.57
N PHE A 281 12.41 19.02 7.32
CA PHE A 281 11.38 18.10 6.81
C PHE A 281 10.68 18.64 5.56
N LYS A 282 10.37 19.93 5.52
CA LYS A 282 9.73 20.59 4.37
C LYS A 282 10.58 20.50 3.10
N ILE A 283 11.89 20.72 3.23
CA ILE A 283 12.83 20.57 2.10
C ILE A 283 12.85 19.12 1.63
N MET A 284 12.82 18.15 2.53
CA MET A 284 12.80 16.74 2.17
C MET A 284 11.53 16.34 1.41
N LEU A 285 10.36 16.86 1.80
CA LEU A 285 9.12 16.61 1.07
C LEU A 285 9.19 17.20 -0.35
N LEU A 286 9.64 18.45 -0.47
CA LEU A 286 9.72 19.14 -1.75
C LEU A 286 10.75 18.50 -2.67
N SER A 287 11.96 18.25 -2.18
CA SER A 287 13.01 17.60 -2.97
C SER A 287 12.63 16.18 -3.40
N GLY A 288 11.99 15.40 -2.50
CA GLY A 288 11.45 14.09 -2.85
C GLY A 288 10.43 14.15 -3.97
N GLY A 289 9.46 15.04 -3.87
CA GLY A 289 8.46 15.26 -4.91
C GLY A 289 9.08 15.69 -6.24
N ALA A 290 10.03 16.64 -6.22
CA ALA A 290 10.73 17.10 -7.42
C ALA A 290 11.58 15.98 -8.06
N CYS A 291 12.31 15.22 -7.26
CA CYS A 291 13.12 14.10 -7.76
C CYS A 291 12.25 13.00 -8.37
N ILE A 292 11.12 12.64 -7.75
CA ILE A 292 10.19 11.64 -8.32
C ILE A 292 9.62 12.16 -9.64
N PHE A 293 9.24 13.45 -9.72
CA PHE A 293 8.76 14.06 -10.96
C PHE A 293 9.79 13.94 -12.08
N ILE A 294 11.04 14.32 -11.82
CA ILE A 294 12.13 14.26 -12.80
C ILE A 294 12.39 12.80 -13.21
N CYS A 295 12.57 11.90 -12.26
CA CYS A 295 12.81 10.48 -12.53
C CYS A 295 11.66 9.85 -13.33
N GLY A 296 10.41 10.14 -12.94
CA GLY A 296 9.24 9.64 -13.63
C GLY A 296 9.14 10.17 -15.06
N PHE A 297 9.42 11.45 -15.27
CA PHE A 297 9.47 12.03 -16.60
C PHE A 297 10.52 11.33 -17.47
N CYS A 298 11.73 11.10 -16.92
CA CYS A 298 12.78 10.36 -17.63
C CYS A 298 12.34 8.92 -17.98
N MET A 299 11.64 8.23 -17.07
CA MET A 299 11.12 6.88 -17.33
C MET A 299 10.13 6.82 -18.50
N LEU A 300 9.39 7.90 -18.78
CA LEU A 300 8.41 7.92 -19.88
C LEU A 300 9.03 8.24 -21.24
N PHE A 301 10.05 9.08 -21.30
CA PHE A 301 10.53 9.65 -22.54
C PHE A 301 11.90 9.11 -22.99
N LEU A 302 12.63 8.41 -22.12
CA LEU A 302 13.88 7.77 -22.50
C LEU A 302 13.62 6.44 -23.22
N GLN A 303 14.46 6.15 -24.22
CA GLN A 303 14.43 4.87 -24.95
C GLN A 303 15.53 3.89 -24.50
N ASN A 304 16.49 4.36 -23.72
CA ASN A 304 17.58 3.53 -23.21
C ASN A 304 17.13 2.80 -21.95
N LEU A 305 17.04 1.47 -22.02
CA LEU A 305 16.57 0.62 -20.91
C LEU A 305 17.38 0.82 -19.63
N VAL A 306 18.71 0.91 -19.72
CA VAL A 306 19.58 1.06 -18.54
C VAL A 306 19.30 2.39 -17.83
N LEU A 307 19.10 3.47 -18.58
CA LEU A 307 18.75 4.76 -17.99
C LEU A 307 17.37 4.70 -17.35
N ILE A 308 16.39 4.06 -17.97
CA ILE A 308 15.05 3.87 -17.39
C ILE A 308 15.13 3.08 -16.07
N GLN A 309 15.93 2.01 -16.02
CA GLN A 309 16.15 1.23 -14.78
C GLN A 309 16.78 2.09 -13.68
N ILE A 310 17.78 2.91 -14.00
CA ILE A 310 18.41 3.84 -13.04
C ILE A 310 17.36 4.82 -12.48
N PHE A 311 16.57 5.45 -13.35
CA PHE A 311 15.52 6.37 -12.90
C PHE A 311 14.39 5.67 -12.14
N ALA A 312 14.08 4.42 -12.46
CA ALA A 312 13.13 3.62 -11.69
C ALA A 312 13.64 3.39 -10.26
N VAL A 313 14.89 2.99 -10.09
CA VAL A 313 15.51 2.83 -8.76
C VAL A 313 15.54 4.16 -8.00
N LEU A 314 15.98 5.24 -8.64
CA LEU A 314 16.00 6.55 -8.00
C LEU A 314 14.60 7.02 -7.58
N SER A 315 13.58 6.81 -8.42
CA SER A 315 12.20 7.17 -8.10
C SER A 315 11.69 6.44 -6.85
N GLY A 316 11.99 5.15 -6.70
CA GLY A 316 11.66 4.37 -5.51
C GLY A 316 12.35 4.87 -4.25
N ILE A 317 13.65 5.17 -4.33
CA ILE A 317 14.42 5.73 -3.19
C ILE A 317 13.84 7.08 -2.75
N PHE A 318 13.61 7.99 -3.69
CA PHE A 318 13.06 9.32 -3.37
C PHE A 318 11.61 9.25 -2.89
N TYR A 319 10.83 8.26 -3.35
CA TYR A 319 9.46 8.03 -2.88
C TYR A 319 9.37 7.81 -1.37
N SER A 320 10.32 7.13 -0.77
CA SER A 320 10.23 6.72 0.63
C SER A 320 11.20 7.44 1.58
N MET A 321 12.06 8.32 1.07
CA MET A 321 13.05 9.01 1.91
C MET A 321 12.44 9.87 3.03
N TRP A 322 11.19 10.30 2.89
CA TRP A 322 10.46 11.10 3.87
C TRP A 322 9.64 10.25 4.87
N PHE A 323 9.52 8.93 4.68
CA PHE A 323 8.73 8.02 5.54
C PHE A 323 9.05 8.14 7.03
N PRO A 324 10.34 8.15 7.48
CA PRO A 324 10.66 8.19 8.90
C PRO A 324 10.14 9.43 9.63
N PHE A 325 9.83 10.49 8.91
CA PHE A 325 9.35 11.75 9.47
C PHE A 325 7.85 11.91 9.32
N PHE A 326 7.35 11.56 8.17
CA PHE A 326 5.97 11.80 7.77
C PHE A 326 4.97 11.01 8.62
N PHE A 327 5.20 9.71 8.78
CA PHE A 327 4.30 8.87 9.57
C PHE A 327 4.42 9.08 11.07
N ASN A 328 5.48 9.74 11.53
CA ASN A 328 5.63 10.13 12.93
C ASN A 328 5.03 11.51 13.26
N LEU A 329 4.63 12.29 12.27
CA LEU A 329 4.04 13.62 12.47
C LEU A 329 2.90 13.66 13.50
N PRO A 330 1.91 12.73 13.48
CA PRO A 330 0.83 12.75 14.47
C PRO A 330 1.32 12.52 15.91
N SER A 331 2.36 11.71 16.10
CA SER A 331 2.91 11.41 17.43
C SER A 331 3.85 12.51 17.97
N GLU A 332 4.39 13.34 17.10
CA GLU A 332 5.20 14.49 17.47
C GLU A 332 4.36 15.69 17.95
N LEU A 333 3.05 15.65 17.77
CA LEU A 333 2.14 16.66 18.32
C LEU A 333 2.04 16.48 19.83
N LYS A 334 2.47 17.46 20.60
CA LYS A 334 2.47 17.45 22.10
C LYS A 334 1.08 17.21 22.72
N ILE A 335 0.02 17.41 21.96
CA ILE A 335 -1.38 17.25 22.40
C ILE A 335 -1.92 15.84 22.10
N SER A 336 -1.19 15.04 21.32
CA SER A 336 -1.68 13.74 20.89
C SER A 336 -1.46 12.68 21.96
N ASN A 337 -2.54 12.24 22.57
CA ASN A 337 -2.56 10.95 23.21
C ASN A 337 -2.61 9.83 22.14
N PRO A 338 -2.28 8.57 22.46
CA PRO A 338 -2.30 7.47 21.49
C PRO A 338 -3.62 7.33 20.72
N ASN A 339 -4.76 7.68 21.36
CA ASN A 339 -6.07 7.63 20.73
C ASN A 339 -6.23 8.70 19.63
N GLN A 340 -5.80 9.93 19.88
CA GLN A 340 -5.85 11.00 18.88
C GLN A 340 -4.96 10.70 17.68
N THR A 341 -3.75 10.15 17.91
CA THR A 341 -2.87 9.68 16.83
C THR A 341 -3.57 8.62 15.98
N ALA A 342 -4.26 7.65 16.61
CA ALA A 342 -5.01 6.62 15.89
C ALA A 342 -6.15 7.21 15.05
N TYR A 343 -6.89 8.21 15.56
CA TYR A 343 -7.95 8.88 14.79
C TYR A 343 -7.39 9.71 13.63
N ILE A 344 -6.29 10.42 13.82
CA ILE A 344 -5.61 11.16 12.74
C ILE A 344 -5.18 10.19 11.63
N MET A 345 -4.56 9.08 11.98
CA MET A 345 -4.12 8.08 11.01
C MET A 345 -5.31 7.39 10.30
N SER A 346 -6.40 7.12 11.04
CA SER A 346 -7.62 6.55 10.44
C SER A 346 -8.26 7.52 9.44
N ALA A 347 -8.41 8.79 9.80
CA ALA A 347 -8.93 9.83 8.90
C ALA A 347 -8.02 10.02 7.68
N PHE A 348 -6.70 10.07 7.91
CA PHE A 348 -5.69 10.17 6.85
C PHE A 348 -5.84 9.04 5.83
N TRP A 349 -5.83 7.78 6.25
CA TRP A 349 -5.91 6.64 5.34
C TRP A 349 -7.26 6.57 4.61
N SER A 350 -8.38 6.77 5.33
CA SER A 350 -9.72 6.70 4.72
C SER A 350 -9.88 7.75 3.62
N ILE A 351 -9.55 9.01 3.89
CA ILE A 351 -9.69 10.10 2.92
C ILE A 351 -8.69 9.92 1.76
N THR A 352 -7.45 9.52 2.06
CA THR A 352 -6.43 9.27 1.04
C THR A 352 -6.87 8.17 0.06
N PHE A 353 -7.50 7.10 0.53
CA PHE A 353 -8.00 6.05 -0.36
C PHE A 353 -9.20 6.50 -1.21
N VAL A 354 -10.06 7.38 -0.70
CA VAL A 354 -11.12 8.01 -1.52
C VAL A 354 -10.50 8.79 -2.68
N ILE A 355 -9.54 9.67 -2.35
CA ILE A 355 -8.88 10.52 -3.34
C ILE A 355 -8.06 9.67 -4.33
N LEU A 356 -7.38 8.63 -3.85
CA LEU A 356 -6.65 7.69 -4.70
C LEU A 356 -7.58 7.00 -5.71
N SER A 357 -8.73 6.50 -5.26
CA SER A 357 -9.71 5.84 -6.14
C SER A 357 -10.18 6.78 -7.25
N PHE A 358 -10.47 8.03 -6.91
CA PHE A 358 -10.84 9.07 -7.88
C PHE A 358 -9.70 9.34 -8.88
N ASN A 359 -8.46 9.50 -8.40
CA ASN A 359 -7.32 9.77 -9.27
C ASN A 359 -6.99 8.60 -10.21
N LEU A 360 -7.12 7.35 -9.74
CA LEU A 360 -6.97 6.17 -10.60
C LEU A 360 -8.01 6.17 -11.73
N TRP A 361 -9.25 6.57 -11.42
CA TRP A 361 -10.29 6.71 -12.43
C TRP A 361 -9.97 7.84 -13.42
N VAL A 362 -9.48 9.00 -12.97
CA VAL A 362 -9.05 10.13 -13.85
C VAL A 362 -7.96 9.68 -14.82
N VAL A 363 -6.94 8.96 -14.35
CA VAL A 363 -5.88 8.42 -15.20
C VAL A 363 -6.44 7.48 -16.25
N SER A 364 -7.29 6.52 -15.85
CA SER A 364 -7.92 5.57 -16.78
C SER A 364 -8.77 6.25 -17.82
N TRP A 365 -9.58 7.22 -17.40
CA TRP A 365 -10.42 8.03 -18.29
C TRP A 365 -9.57 8.79 -19.33
N SER A 366 -8.42 9.34 -18.90
CA SER A 366 -7.50 10.02 -19.82
C SER A 366 -6.93 9.06 -20.87
N VAL A 367 -6.58 7.82 -20.47
CA VAL A 367 -6.07 6.78 -21.38
C VAL A 367 -7.15 6.36 -22.39
N ASP A 368 -8.38 6.12 -21.94
CA ASP A 368 -9.48 5.74 -22.83
C ASP A 368 -9.82 6.84 -23.85
N LYS A 369 -9.69 8.12 -23.48
CA LYS A 369 -9.94 9.27 -24.37
C LYS A 369 -8.83 9.53 -25.36
N THR A 370 -7.57 9.34 -24.95
CA THR A 370 -6.41 9.71 -25.76
C THR A 370 -5.72 8.52 -26.42
N HIS A 371 -6.14 7.30 -26.06
CA HIS A 371 -5.48 6.04 -26.44
C HIS A 371 -3.98 6.02 -26.12
N SER A 372 -3.57 6.79 -25.11
CA SER A 372 -2.17 6.92 -24.68
C SER A 372 -2.05 7.03 -23.17
N PHE A 373 -1.09 6.33 -22.60
CA PHE A 373 -0.74 6.44 -21.19
C PHE A 373 0.04 7.73 -20.85
N THR A 374 0.60 8.42 -21.83
CA THR A 374 1.51 9.56 -21.62
C THR A 374 0.87 10.65 -20.80
N LEU A 375 -0.35 11.10 -21.15
CA LEU A 375 -1.07 12.12 -20.38
C LEU A 375 -1.40 11.66 -18.96
N GLY A 376 -1.79 10.40 -18.78
CA GLY A 376 -2.05 9.82 -17.46
C GLY A 376 -0.81 9.86 -16.57
N PHE A 377 0.35 9.49 -17.09
CA PHE A 377 1.60 9.54 -16.32
C PHE A 377 2.09 10.97 -16.07
N VAL A 378 2.00 11.87 -17.06
CA VAL A 378 2.29 13.30 -16.85
C VAL A 378 1.43 13.86 -15.71
N TYR A 379 0.14 13.52 -15.67
CA TYR A 379 -0.76 13.88 -14.57
C TYR A 379 -0.25 13.32 -13.22
N ILE A 380 0.11 12.03 -13.15
CA ILE A 380 0.63 11.40 -11.92
C ILE A 380 1.86 12.16 -11.41
N PHE A 381 2.85 12.38 -12.26
CA PHE A 381 4.09 13.03 -11.85
C PHE A 381 3.89 14.51 -11.50
N ALA A 382 3.07 15.23 -12.27
CA ALA A 382 2.70 16.62 -11.93
C ALA A 382 1.99 16.69 -10.57
N LEU A 383 1.08 15.75 -10.27
CA LEU A 383 0.37 15.71 -9.01
C LEU A 383 1.31 15.48 -7.82
N ILE A 384 2.36 14.66 -7.98
CA ILE A 384 3.38 14.45 -6.94
C ILE A 384 4.07 15.79 -6.60
N PHE A 385 4.49 16.52 -7.61
CA PHE A 385 5.18 17.79 -7.40
C PHE A 385 4.25 18.86 -6.82
N ILE A 386 3.06 19.00 -7.39
CA ILE A 386 2.03 19.96 -6.93
C ILE A 386 1.63 19.64 -5.47
N SER A 387 1.39 18.38 -5.13
CA SER A 387 1.01 17.99 -3.78
C SER A 387 2.13 18.27 -2.77
N ALA A 388 3.40 18.08 -3.15
CA ALA A 388 4.54 18.42 -2.32
C ALA A 388 4.65 19.94 -2.08
N ILE A 389 4.35 20.78 -3.07
CA ILE A 389 4.30 22.25 -2.92
C ILE A 389 3.13 22.66 -2.01
N LEU A 390 1.92 22.19 -2.28
CA LEU A 390 0.74 22.56 -1.52
C LEU A 390 0.85 22.18 -0.03
N ALA A 391 1.45 21.03 0.25
CA ALA A 391 1.70 20.59 1.62
C ALA A 391 2.60 21.57 2.41
N GLN A 392 3.47 22.36 1.76
CA GLN A 392 4.31 23.36 2.43
C GLN A 392 3.50 24.45 3.12
N PHE A 393 2.32 24.77 2.56
CA PHE A 393 1.44 25.84 3.09
C PHE A 393 0.54 25.31 4.22
N VAL A 394 0.18 24.03 4.21
CA VAL A 394 -0.76 23.45 5.16
C VAL A 394 -0.04 22.82 6.37
N LEU A 395 1.09 22.14 6.13
CA LEU A 395 1.87 21.53 7.22
C LEU A 395 2.46 22.60 8.13
N PRO A 396 2.26 22.50 9.46
CA PRO A 396 2.82 23.45 10.40
C PRO A 396 4.33 23.45 10.35
N ARG A 397 4.97 24.58 10.73
CA ARG A 397 6.41 24.65 10.91
C ARG A 397 6.80 23.85 12.16
N ARG A 398 7.95 23.15 12.12
CA ARG A 398 8.40 22.30 13.21
C ARG A 398 8.58 23.08 14.54
N GLU A 399 8.91 24.36 14.48
CA GLU A 399 9.01 25.25 15.62
C GLU A 399 7.66 25.38 16.39
N ASN A 400 6.52 25.29 15.69
CA ASN A 400 5.21 25.32 16.31
C ASN A 400 4.82 24.00 17.02
N PHE A 401 5.55 22.90 16.78
CA PHE A 401 5.40 21.66 17.51
C PHE A 401 6.09 21.70 18.88
N ILE A 402 7.12 22.54 19.02
CA ILE A 402 7.92 22.68 20.25
C ILE A 402 7.40 23.83 21.13
N GLN A 403 6.75 24.86 20.58
CA GLN A 403 6.29 26.05 21.27
C GLN A 403 4.89 25.97 21.91
N GLY A 404 4.27 24.81 21.98
CA GLY A 404 3.00 24.61 22.71
C GLY A 404 3.14 24.64 24.25
N GLU A 405 4.25 25.13 24.77
CA GLU A 405 4.53 25.42 26.17
C GLU A 405 4.82 26.92 26.33
N LYS A 406 3.82 27.76 26.24
CA LYS A 406 3.72 29.03 27.01
C LYS A 406 2.25 29.39 27.14
#